data_57809ff24da623ccee17fe10759d24db
#
_entry.id   57809ff24da623ccee17fe10759d24db
#
_cell.length_a   1.000
_cell.length_b   1.000
_cell.length_c   1.000
_cell.angle_alpha   90.00
_cell.angle_beta   90.00
_cell.angle_gamma   90.00
#
_symmetry.space_group_name_H-M   'P 1'
#
loop_
_entity.id
_entity.type
_entity.pdbx_description
1 polymer ?
#
loop_
_entity_poly.entity_id
_entity_poly.type
_entity_poly.pdbx_seq_one_letter_code
_entity_poly.pdbx_strand_id
1 'polypeptide(L)'
;MVVVLKVVIVERLANDYGIETDIELKYCDLPKGCAVVKATARYQGSRFTSLGEVSPLNNEFPYPIAVSEKRAVDRVILKALNIHGDLYSQSEIPPQQRNENQGIKLEHSEIILERIKNSSHQANLEQLQRENKDYLLQLAKQNSTKAKEIMTAFENKKQQLNNGGKK
;
A
#
# COMPACT_ATOMS: atom_id res chain seq x y z
N MET A 1 12.79 -8.48 -0.43
CA MET A 1 11.46 -8.13 0.14
C MET A 1 11.44 -6.63 0.36
N VAL A 2 10.62 -5.89 -0.39
CA VAL A 2 10.53 -4.42 -0.24
C VAL A 2 9.47 -4.13 0.83
N VAL A 3 9.86 -3.47 1.92
CA VAL A 3 8.94 -3.05 2.98
C VAL A 3 8.51 -1.61 2.71
N VAL A 4 7.21 -1.38 2.55
CA VAL A 4 6.63 -0.05 2.36
C VAL A 4 6.14 0.48 3.69
N LEU A 5 6.77 1.56 4.18
CA LEU A 5 6.32 2.26 5.37
C LEU A 5 5.20 3.25 5.03
N LYS A 6 4.12 3.21 5.82
CA LYS A 6 3.12 4.27 5.77
C LYS A 6 3.73 5.59 6.28
N VAL A 7 3.37 6.67 5.63
CA VAL A 7 3.78 8.04 5.94
C VAL A 7 3.72 8.40 7.44
N VAL A 8 2.62 8.05 8.09
CA VAL A 8 2.42 8.30 9.54
C VAL A 8 3.51 7.65 10.40
N ILE A 9 4.15 6.58 9.92
CA ILE A 9 5.20 5.87 10.65
C ILE A 9 6.52 6.66 10.59
N VAL A 10 6.87 7.25 9.45
CA VAL A 10 8.12 8.01 9.28
C VAL A 10 8.13 9.27 10.13
N GLU A 11 7.01 10.00 10.17
CA GLU A 11 6.86 11.19 11.03
C GLU A 11 6.92 10.85 12.52
N ARG A 12 6.31 9.72 12.93
CA ARG A 12 6.42 9.23 14.31
C ARG A 12 7.86 8.86 14.65
N LEU A 13 8.56 8.16 13.78
CA LEU A 13 9.98 7.85 13.98
C LEU A 13 10.81 9.13 14.17
N ALA A 14 10.58 10.17 13.38
CA ALA A 14 11.28 11.44 13.55
C ALA A 14 11.06 12.02 14.95
N ASN A 15 9.82 12.04 15.41
CA ASN A 15 9.47 12.53 16.75
C ASN A 15 10.07 11.66 17.88
N ASP A 16 9.94 10.33 17.75
CA ASP A 16 10.40 9.38 18.77
C ASP A 16 11.93 9.41 18.94
N TYR A 17 12.65 9.65 17.84
CA TYR A 17 14.12 9.74 17.85
C TYR A 17 14.66 11.18 17.96
N GLY A 18 13.80 12.20 18.07
CA GLY A 18 14.21 13.60 18.18
C GLY A 18 14.96 14.10 16.94
N ILE A 19 14.53 13.68 15.74
CA ILE A 19 15.13 14.11 14.48
C ILE A 19 14.53 15.47 14.09
N GLU A 20 15.36 16.49 14.03
CA GLU A 20 14.98 17.81 13.52
C GLU A 20 15.16 17.87 12.00
N THR A 21 14.15 18.39 11.29
CA THR A 21 14.19 18.52 9.84
C THR A 21 13.98 19.96 9.40
N ASP A 22 14.82 20.40 8.43
CA ASP A 22 14.68 21.67 7.71
C ASP A 22 14.41 21.37 6.24
N ILE A 23 13.58 22.19 5.58
CA ILE A 23 13.25 22.08 4.15
C ILE A 23 13.65 23.32 3.38
N GLU A 24 14.04 23.13 2.12
CA GLU A 24 14.40 24.19 1.19
C GLU A 24 13.87 23.86 -0.20
N LEU A 25 13.01 24.74 -0.76
CA LEU A 25 12.56 24.62 -2.15
C LEU A 25 13.71 24.94 -3.11
N LYS A 26 14.12 23.99 -3.93
CA LYS A 26 15.23 24.14 -4.89
C LYS A 26 14.75 24.48 -6.28
N TYR A 27 13.62 23.96 -6.69
CA TYR A 27 13.04 24.22 -8.00
C TYR A 27 11.52 24.07 -7.96
N CYS A 28 10.83 24.92 -8.73
CA CYS A 28 9.38 24.80 -8.90
C CYS A 28 8.98 25.34 -10.29
N ASP A 29 8.20 24.53 -11.02
CA ASP A 29 7.52 24.91 -12.25
C ASP A 29 6.09 24.34 -12.17
N LEU A 30 5.20 25.11 -11.54
CA LEU A 30 3.81 24.66 -11.32
C LEU A 30 3.06 24.38 -12.62
N PRO A 31 3.17 25.20 -13.68
CA PRO A 31 2.56 24.89 -14.98
C PRO A 31 2.97 23.53 -15.54
N LYS A 32 4.22 23.12 -15.32
CA LYS A 32 4.72 21.81 -15.75
C LYS A 32 4.50 20.69 -14.71
N GLY A 33 3.95 21.00 -13.55
CA GLY A 33 3.78 20.04 -12.47
C GLY A 33 5.09 19.50 -11.88
N CYS A 34 6.17 20.31 -11.91
CA CYS A 34 7.50 19.93 -11.44
C CYS A 34 7.88 20.69 -10.17
N ALA A 35 8.50 19.99 -9.22
CA ALA A 35 9.09 20.57 -8.03
C ALA A 35 10.26 19.72 -7.51
N VAL A 36 11.25 20.39 -6.90
CA VAL A 36 12.35 19.73 -6.18
C VAL A 36 12.52 20.44 -4.83
N VAL A 37 12.43 19.64 -3.77
CA VAL A 37 12.63 20.07 -2.38
C VAL A 37 13.85 19.35 -1.82
N LYS A 38 14.70 20.07 -1.11
CA LYS A 38 15.78 19.53 -0.31
C LYS A 38 15.35 19.48 1.14
N ALA A 39 15.47 18.33 1.78
CA ALA A 39 15.35 18.18 3.21
C ALA A 39 16.72 17.94 3.86
N THR A 40 16.90 18.49 5.06
CA THR A 40 18.06 18.28 5.90
C THR A 40 17.59 17.80 7.25
N ALA A 41 18.14 16.69 7.73
CA ALA A 41 17.91 16.18 9.07
C ALA A 41 19.14 16.35 9.96
N ARG A 42 18.92 16.65 11.25
CA ARG A 42 19.94 16.64 12.30
C ARG A 42 19.60 15.54 13.28
N TYR A 43 20.54 14.63 13.46
CA TYR A 43 20.36 13.49 14.36
C TYR A 43 21.71 13.08 14.95
N GLN A 44 21.80 12.97 16.27
CA GLN A 44 23.00 12.57 17.02
C GLN A 44 24.27 13.37 16.61
N GLY A 45 24.13 14.69 16.45
CA GLY A 45 25.24 15.57 16.06
C GLY A 45 25.63 15.49 14.56
N SER A 46 25.05 14.59 13.81
CA SER A 46 25.29 14.43 12.36
C SER A 46 24.21 15.13 11.54
N ARG A 47 24.60 15.50 10.31
CA ARG A 47 23.70 16.18 9.35
C ARG A 47 23.52 15.29 8.11
N PHE A 48 22.28 15.03 7.77
CA PHE A 48 21.88 14.25 6.61
C PHE A 48 21.11 15.12 5.64
N THR A 49 21.21 14.87 4.34
CA THR A 49 20.46 15.59 3.33
C THR A 49 19.86 14.63 2.32
N SER A 50 18.67 14.98 1.80
CA SER A 50 18.02 14.28 0.71
C SER A 50 17.25 15.24 -0.18
N LEU A 51 16.93 14.81 -1.41
CA LEU A 51 16.09 15.53 -2.35
C LEU A 51 14.82 14.72 -2.58
N GLY A 52 13.69 15.43 -2.61
CA GLY A 52 12.43 14.94 -3.13
C GLY A 52 12.15 15.64 -4.46
N GLU A 53 11.78 14.86 -5.46
CA GLU A 53 11.50 15.36 -6.79
C GLU A 53 10.12 14.90 -7.27
N VAL A 54 9.45 15.78 -8.01
CA VAL A 54 8.16 15.53 -8.61
C VAL A 54 8.15 16.04 -10.05
N SER A 55 7.59 15.23 -10.93
CA SER A 55 7.28 15.57 -12.32
C SER A 55 6.01 14.83 -12.75
N PRO A 56 5.40 15.17 -13.88
CA PRO A 56 4.24 14.44 -14.40
C PRO A 56 4.49 12.94 -14.64
N LEU A 57 5.74 12.52 -14.78
CA LEU A 57 6.11 11.12 -14.98
C LEU A 57 6.04 10.28 -13.69
N ASN A 58 6.13 10.94 -12.52
CA ASN A 58 6.20 10.24 -11.23
C ASN A 58 5.18 10.74 -10.20
N ASN A 59 4.24 11.60 -10.61
CA ASN A 59 3.23 12.17 -9.72
C ASN A 59 1.90 12.38 -10.46
N GLU A 60 0.82 11.98 -9.83
CA GLU A 60 -0.57 12.16 -10.30
C GLU A 60 -1.35 13.22 -9.52
N PHE A 61 -0.75 13.79 -8.45
CA PHE A 61 -1.42 14.75 -7.59
C PHE A 61 -1.20 16.19 -8.09
N PRO A 62 -2.21 17.08 -7.92
CA PRO A 62 -2.14 18.48 -8.41
C PRO A 62 -1.28 19.41 -7.55
N TYR A 63 -0.59 18.90 -6.53
CA TYR A 63 0.21 19.68 -5.57
C TYR A 63 1.68 19.20 -5.53
N PRO A 64 2.49 19.53 -6.55
CA PRO A 64 3.84 18.99 -6.71
C PRO A 64 4.79 19.37 -5.58
N ILE A 65 4.67 20.57 -4.99
CA ILE A 65 5.55 21.01 -3.89
C ILE A 65 5.34 20.11 -2.66
N ALA A 66 4.10 19.93 -2.21
CA ALA A 66 3.81 19.12 -1.02
C ALA A 66 4.25 17.66 -1.19
N VAL A 67 4.12 17.10 -2.40
CA VAL A 67 4.58 15.74 -2.66
C VAL A 67 6.10 15.65 -2.69
N SER A 68 6.81 16.64 -3.28
CA SER A 68 8.27 16.65 -3.29
C SER A 68 8.87 16.90 -1.90
N GLU A 69 8.25 17.77 -1.09
CA GLU A 69 8.61 17.99 0.30
C GLU A 69 8.51 16.69 1.09
N LYS A 70 7.37 16.02 0.99
CA LYS A 70 7.15 14.76 1.69
C LYS A 70 8.17 13.69 1.33
N ARG A 71 8.47 13.50 0.05
CA ARG A 71 9.52 12.58 -0.42
C ARG A 71 10.89 12.94 0.15
N ALA A 72 11.23 14.23 0.19
CA ALA A 72 12.51 14.71 0.72
C ALA A 72 12.64 14.38 2.22
N VAL A 73 11.58 14.68 2.99
CA VAL A 73 11.52 14.47 4.45
C VAL A 73 11.55 12.98 4.78
N ASP A 74 10.73 12.16 4.14
CA ASP A 74 10.72 10.72 4.37
C ASP A 74 12.10 10.11 4.11
N ARG A 75 12.72 10.43 2.97
CA ARG A 75 14.06 9.93 2.61
C ARG A 75 15.15 10.37 3.60
N VAL A 76 15.13 11.61 4.05
CA VAL A 76 16.17 12.10 4.96
C VAL A 76 16.05 11.49 6.36
N ILE A 77 14.83 11.25 6.85
CA ILE A 77 14.60 10.58 8.14
C ILE A 77 15.09 9.12 8.06
N LEU A 78 14.71 8.38 7.03
CA LEU A 78 15.17 7.00 6.83
C LEU A 78 16.69 6.92 6.70
N LYS A 79 17.31 7.93 6.05
CA LYS A 79 18.76 8.04 5.92
C LYS A 79 19.44 8.32 7.27
N ALA A 80 18.86 9.20 8.09
CA ALA A 80 19.39 9.51 9.43
C ALA A 80 19.34 8.29 10.35
N LEU A 81 18.32 7.43 10.20
CA LEU A 81 18.16 6.18 10.95
C LEU A 81 18.93 5.00 10.33
N ASN A 82 19.62 5.20 9.21
CA ASN A 82 20.37 4.16 8.47
C ASN A 82 19.52 2.96 8.02
N ILE A 83 18.24 3.21 7.68
CA ILE A 83 17.28 2.20 7.20
C ILE A 83 16.79 2.48 5.77
N HIS A 84 17.50 3.33 5.03
CA HIS A 84 17.09 3.83 3.71
C HIS A 84 17.33 2.84 2.55
N GLY A 85 18.10 1.77 2.76
CA GLY A 85 18.40 0.79 1.71
C GLY A 85 17.27 -0.19 1.40
N ASP A 86 16.44 -0.51 2.40
CA ASP A 86 15.43 -1.56 2.33
C ASP A 86 13.99 -1.03 2.43
N LEU A 87 13.83 0.26 2.67
CA LEU A 87 12.54 0.89 2.93
C LEU A 87 12.27 2.04 1.96
N TYR A 88 11.07 2.02 1.38
CA TYR A 88 10.54 3.12 0.58
C TYR A 88 9.31 3.72 1.25
N SER A 89 9.15 5.05 1.18
CA SER A 89 7.89 5.63 1.60
C SER A 89 6.81 5.38 0.53
N GLN A 90 5.56 5.35 0.94
CA GLN A 90 4.44 5.15 0.01
C GLN A 90 4.39 6.25 -1.09
N SER A 91 4.94 7.45 -0.81
CA SER A 91 5.02 8.56 -1.75
C SER A 91 6.06 8.35 -2.86
N GLU A 92 6.99 7.42 -2.69
CA GLU A 92 8.06 7.12 -3.64
C GLU A 92 7.69 6.06 -4.67
N ILE A 93 6.60 5.32 -4.42
CA ILE A 93 6.14 4.26 -5.32
C ILE A 93 5.42 4.92 -6.50
N PRO A 94 5.84 4.67 -7.75
CA PRO A 94 5.14 5.14 -8.94
C PRO A 94 3.67 4.71 -8.94
N PRO A 95 2.75 5.51 -9.51
CA PRO A 95 1.33 5.20 -9.55
C PRO A 95 1.00 3.81 -10.12
N GLN A 96 1.75 3.36 -11.12
CA GLN A 96 1.61 2.03 -11.70
C GLN A 96 1.94 0.89 -10.72
N GLN A 97 2.93 1.09 -9.85
CA GLN A 97 3.32 0.11 -8.83
C GLN A 97 2.48 0.22 -7.55
N ARG A 98 1.83 1.38 -7.30
CA ARG A 98 0.88 1.51 -6.19
C ARG A 98 -0.33 0.61 -6.37
N ASN A 99 -0.80 0.46 -7.60
CA ASN A 99 -1.92 -0.42 -7.93
C ASN A 99 -1.56 -1.90 -7.76
N GLU A 100 -0.29 -2.27 -7.96
CA GLU A 100 0.19 -3.64 -7.69
C GLU A 100 0.36 -3.92 -6.19
N ASN A 101 0.74 -2.91 -5.38
CA ASN A 101 0.86 -3.02 -3.92
C ASN A 101 -0.44 -2.74 -3.15
N GLN A 102 -1.44 -2.10 -3.77
CA GLN A 102 -2.84 -2.18 -3.36
C GLN A 102 -3.50 -3.44 -3.93
N GLY A 103 -2.72 -4.29 -4.55
CA GLY A 103 -3.09 -5.62 -4.98
C GLY A 103 -3.84 -6.29 -3.82
N ILE A 104 -5.03 -6.71 -4.11
CA ILE A 104 -5.90 -7.53 -3.30
C ILE A 104 -5.01 -8.39 -2.42
N LYS A 105 -5.07 -8.18 -1.10
CA LYS A 105 -4.26 -8.95 -0.15
C LYS A 105 -4.57 -10.41 -0.39
N LEU A 106 -3.64 -11.16 -0.94
CA LEU A 106 -3.77 -12.61 -1.16
C LEU A 106 -4.11 -13.33 0.16
N GLU A 107 -3.65 -12.78 1.30
CA GLU A 107 -4.08 -13.16 2.65
C GLU A 107 -5.61 -13.12 2.82
N HIS A 108 -6.29 -12.14 2.22
CA HIS A 108 -7.75 -12.07 2.27
C HIS A 108 -8.41 -13.21 1.46
N SER A 109 -7.81 -13.61 0.35
CA SER A 109 -8.24 -14.79 -0.43
C SER A 109 -8.15 -16.07 0.38
N GLU A 110 -7.08 -16.23 1.16
CA GLU A 110 -6.87 -17.41 2.02
C GLU A 110 -7.87 -17.43 3.17
N ILE A 111 -8.14 -16.27 3.78
CA ILE A 111 -9.17 -16.13 4.81
C ILE A 111 -10.56 -16.50 4.27
N ILE A 112 -10.90 -16.06 3.05
CA ILE A 112 -12.17 -16.42 2.41
C ILE A 112 -12.25 -17.92 2.18
N LEU A 113 -11.20 -18.55 1.63
CA LEU A 113 -11.16 -20.00 1.40
C LEU A 113 -11.32 -20.79 2.70
N GLU A 114 -10.67 -20.36 3.78
CA GLU A 114 -10.80 -20.97 5.09
C GLU A 114 -12.24 -20.83 5.64
N ARG A 115 -12.85 -19.64 5.54
CA ARG A 115 -14.23 -19.38 5.94
C ARG A 115 -15.24 -20.21 5.13
N ILE A 116 -15.01 -20.38 3.81
CA ILE A 116 -15.81 -21.28 2.96
C ILE A 116 -15.72 -22.71 3.48
N LYS A 117 -14.51 -23.21 3.74
CA LYS A 117 -14.27 -24.58 4.25
C LYS A 117 -14.98 -24.83 5.56
N ASN A 118 -14.98 -23.85 6.46
CA ASN A 118 -15.56 -23.95 7.80
C ASN A 118 -17.07 -23.62 7.84
N SER A 119 -17.68 -23.21 6.73
CA SER A 119 -19.12 -22.94 6.67
C SER A 119 -19.93 -24.22 6.82
N SER A 120 -20.84 -24.25 7.81
CA SER A 120 -21.71 -25.38 8.11
C SER A 120 -23.14 -25.21 7.58
N HIS A 121 -23.55 -24.00 7.21
CA HIS A 121 -24.89 -23.66 6.75
C HIS A 121 -24.84 -22.86 5.45
N GLN A 122 -25.82 -23.12 4.57
CA GLN A 122 -25.92 -22.44 3.27
C GLN A 122 -26.11 -20.92 3.42
N ALA A 123 -26.88 -20.47 4.42
CA ALA A 123 -27.11 -19.06 4.69
C ALA A 123 -25.80 -18.30 4.99
N ASN A 124 -24.90 -18.91 5.76
CA ASN A 124 -23.59 -18.32 6.09
C ASN A 124 -22.69 -18.24 4.84
N LEU A 125 -22.78 -19.22 3.96
CA LEU A 125 -22.01 -19.23 2.71
C LEU A 125 -22.49 -18.16 1.74
N GLU A 126 -23.81 -17.94 1.63
CA GLU A 126 -24.40 -16.90 0.82
C GLU A 126 -24.08 -15.50 1.37
N GLN A 127 -24.12 -15.33 2.69
CA GLN A 127 -23.71 -14.08 3.33
C GLN A 127 -22.24 -13.77 3.06
N LEU A 128 -21.34 -14.75 3.23
CA LEU A 128 -19.91 -14.61 2.95
C LEU A 128 -19.66 -14.21 1.49
N GLN A 129 -20.42 -14.77 0.54
CA GLN A 129 -20.31 -14.42 -0.87
C GLN A 129 -20.77 -12.98 -1.15
N ARG A 130 -21.85 -12.51 -0.51
CA ARG A 130 -22.36 -11.13 -0.63
C ARG A 130 -21.38 -10.12 -0.05
N GLU A 131 -20.86 -10.38 1.15
CA GLU A 131 -19.89 -9.52 1.84
C GLU A 131 -18.59 -9.32 1.02
N ASN A 132 -18.19 -10.33 0.26
CA ASN A 132 -16.95 -10.30 -0.51
C ASN A 132 -17.15 -10.06 -2.01
N LYS A 133 -18.35 -9.69 -2.46
CA LYS A 133 -18.66 -9.52 -3.88
C LYS A 133 -17.74 -8.55 -4.60
N ASP A 134 -17.52 -7.37 -4.01
CA ASP A 134 -16.68 -6.32 -4.61
C ASP A 134 -15.21 -6.74 -4.65
N TYR A 135 -14.74 -7.39 -3.60
CA TYR A 135 -13.41 -7.98 -3.56
C TYR A 135 -13.22 -9.03 -4.66
N LEU A 136 -14.18 -9.94 -4.84
CA LEU A 136 -14.10 -10.98 -5.87
C LEU A 136 -14.13 -10.41 -7.29
N LEU A 137 -14.88 -9.32 -7.52
CA LEU A 137 -14.90 -8.60 -8.81
C LEU A 137 -13.54 -7.95 -9.11
N GLN A 138 -12.90 -7.33 -8.11
CA GLN A 138 -11.58 -6.76 -8.25
C GLN A 138 -10.52 -7.86 -8.44
N LEU A 139 -10.60 -8.94 -7.67
CA LEU A 139 -9.71 -10.10 -7.79
C LEU A 139 -9.78 -10.73 -9.18
N ALA A 140 -10.98 -10.83 -9.77
CA ALA A 140 -11.14 -11.38 -11.10
C ALA A 140 -10.43 -10.56 -12.20
N LYS A 141 -10.32 -9.23 -11.99
CA LYS A 141 -9.60 -8.33 -12.91
C LYS A 141 -8.07 -8.43 -12.76
N GLN A 142 -7.57 -8.66 -11.54
CA GLN A 142 -6.14 -8.66 -11.24
C GLN A 142 -5.52 -10.07 -11.23
N ASN A 143 -6.25 -11.06 -10.74
CA ASN A 143 -5.81 -12.45 -10.66
C ASN A 143 -6.99 -13.40 -10.93
N SER A 144 -7.28 -13.62 -12.20
CA SER A 144 -8.41 -14.45 -12.65
C SER A 144 -8.31 -15.91 -12.18
N THR A 145 -7.10 -16.43 -12.01
CA THR A 145 -6.86 -17.81 -11.53
C THR A 145 -7.29 -17.95 -10.07
N LYS A 146 -6.88 -17.04 -9.20
CA LYS A 146 -7.25 -17.06 -7.78
C LYS A 146 -8.74 -16.77 -7.56
N ALA A 147 -9.33 -15.90 -8.37
CA ALA A 147 -10.77 -15.65 -8.35
C ALA A 147 -11.57 -16.91 -8.73
N LYS A 148 -11.16 -17.63 -9.77
CA LYS A 148 -11.78 -18.91 -10.16
C LYS A 148 -11.66 -19.96 -9.06
N GLU A 149 -10.51 -20.07 -8.41
CA GLU A 149 -10.30 -20.99 -7.28
C GLU A 149 -11.33 -20.74 -6.17
N ILE A 150 -11.53 -19.49 -5.77
CA ILE A 150 -12.49 -19.12 -4.71
C ILE A 150 -13.94 -19.41 -5.17
N MET A 151 -14.29 -19.05 -6.40
CA MET A 151 -15.63 -19.32 -6.93
C MET A 151 -15.93 -20.82 -6.99
N THR A 152 -14.97 -21.62 -7.43
CA THR A 152 -15.09 -23.10 -7.43
C THR A 152 -15.24 -23.65 -6.01
N ALA A 153 -14.52 -23.08 -5.04
CA ALA A 153 -14.67 -23.47 -3.63
C ALA A 153 -16.08 -23.17 -3.09
N PHE A 154 -16.67 -22.00 -3.45
CA PHE A 154 -18.07 -21.69 -3.11
C PHE A 154 -19.05 -22.70 -3.71
N GLU A 155 -18.91 -23.03 -4.99
CA GLU A 155 -19.79 -23.98 -5.69
C GLU A 155 -19.70 -25.39 -5.08
N ASN A 156 -18.49 -25.89 -4.87
CA ASN A 156 -18.26 -27.21 -4.28
C ASN A 156 -18.86 -27.29 -2.87
N LYS A 157 -18.66 -26.25 -2.05
CA LYS A 157 -19.22 -26.22 -0.70
C LYS A 157 -20.75 -26.16 -0.70
N LYS A 158 -21.33 -25.40 -1.62
CA LYS A 158 -22.78 -25.34 -1.79
C LYS A 158 -23.38 -26.70 -2.18
N GLN A 159 -22.72 -27.44 -3.06
CA GLN A 159 -23.12 -28.79 -3.41
C GLN A 159 -23.02 -29.78 -2.24
N GLN A 160 -21.93 -29.68 -1.44
CA GLN A 160 -21.76 -30.51 -0.25
C GLN A 160 -22.86 -30.28 0.78
N LEU A 161 -23.23 -29.01 1.04
CA LEU A 161 -24.28 -28.65 1.99
C LEU A 161 -25.66 -29.08 1.51
N ASN A 162 -25.95 -29.04 0.20
CA ASN A 162 -27.20 -29.49 -0.38
C ASN A 162 -27.33 -31.02 -0.37
N ASN A 163 -26.25 -31.77 -0.55
CA ASN A 163 -26.25 -33.24 -0.56
C ASN A 163 -26.20 -33.83 0.86
N GLY A 164 -25.65 -33.08 1.84
CA GLY A 164 -25.61 -33.50 3.25
C GLY A 164 -26.95 -33.37 3.99
N GLY A 165 -27.93 -32.65 3.44
CA GLY A 165 -29.27 -32.49 4.02
C GLY A 165 -30.28 -33.59 3.67
N LYS A 166 -29.86 -34.65 2.98
CA LYS A 166 -30.71 -35.81 2.61
C LYS A 166 -30.30 -37.07 3.39
N LYS A 167 -30.25 -37.00 4.71
CA LYS A 167 -30.24 -38.18 5.57
C LYS A 167 -31.27 -37.99 6.67
#